data_24488f13e44a2898470b4a0a52358d51
#
_entry.id   24488f13e44a2898470b4a0a52358d51
#
_cell.length_a   1.000
_cell.length_b   1.000
_cell.length_c   1.000
_cell.angle_alpha   90.00
_cell.angle_beta   90.00
_cell.angle_gamma   90.00
#
_symmetry.space_group_name_H-M   'P 1'
#
loop_
_entity.id
_entity.type
_entity.pdbx_description
1 polymer ?
#
loop_
_entity_poly.entity_id
_entity_poly.type
_entity_poly.pdbx_seq_one_letter_code
_entity_poly.pdbx_strand_id
1 'polypeptide(L)'
;MAWQKQLKADPTNWLLACEEPWTRYRTLIDLMGMAETDQKVQNARAEMLAHPQVQGLAAEFAAWGDRPLKRHNDASHPIYRFSTLADFGVRAEDAGMLPGLSEGIERVLAHQSPEGAFQTVVQIPTRFGGSGQDQWTWVLCDAPTLLYGLLAMGLDDDARVQRATQHLLHSVGANGWLCVASPDLGKFKGPGRRDDPCPMVNVYALKALAQVPDLVESPAARTGTEMLLGHWECQSERRPYLFGVGTDYRKLKYPFVWYNLLHVTDVLSRFPDVHGDARFDEMLEEIAGQGNEEGRFTARSMYLAWRGWSFADKKPPSP
;
A
#
# COMPACT_ATOMS: atom_id res chain seq x y z
N MET A 1 3.54 22.04 14.72
CA MET A 1 2.56 21.04 14.30
C MET A 1 2.37 19.99 15.39
N ALA A 2 1.19 19.36 15.50
CA ALA A 2 0.89 18.49 16.66
C ALA A 2 1.72 17.19 16.68
N TRP A 3 2.04 16.63 15.50
CA TRP A 3 2.78 15.37 15.35
C TRP A 3 4.21 15.41 15.91
N GLN A 4 4.87 16.57 15.87
CA GLN A 4 6.23 16.74 16.40
C GLN A 4 6.35 16.43 17.89
N LYS A 5 5.24 16.54 18.64
CA LYS A 5 5.21 16.22 20.06
C LYS A 5 5.14 14.70 20.35
N GLN A 6 4.85 13.89 19.35
CA GLN A 6 4.77 12.44 19.48
C GLN A 6 6.13 11.76 19.26
N LEU A 7 7.07 12.47 18.64
CA LEU A 7 8.43 11.98 18.42
C LEU A 7 9.38 12.54 19.48
N LYS A 8 10.47 11.84 19.73
CA LYS A 8 11.52 12.29 20.66
C LYS A 8 12.26 13.53 20.17
N ALA A 9 12.35 13.72 18.85
CA ALA A 9 12.89 14.91 18.18
C ALA A 9 12.25 15.10 16.83
N ASP A 10 12.34 16.32 16.28
CA ASP A 10 11.85 16.65 14.94
C ASP A 10 12.88 16.25 13.86
N PRO A 11 12.59 15.24 13.01
CA PRO A 11 13.51 14.78 11.98
C PRO A 11 13.46 15.61 10.69
N THR A 12 12.63 16.65 10.58
CA THR A 12 12.34 17.36 9.32
C THR A 12 13.60 17.83 8.60
N ASN A 13 14.52 18.50 9.32
CA ASN A 13 15.75 19.00 8.71
C ASN A 13 16.65 17.86 8.19
N TRP A 14 16.69 16.73 8.89
CA TRP A 14 17.44 15.56 8.45
C TRP A 14 16.83 14.93 7.20
N LEU A 15 15.51 14.82 7.13
CA LEU A 15 14.79 14.31 5.97
C LEU A 15 14.98 15.22 4.74
N LEU A 16 15.00 16.54 4.93
CA LEU A 16 15.26 17.49 3.85
C LEU A 16 16.71 17.48 3.36
N ALA A 17 17.66 17.07 4.20
CA ALA A 17 19.08 17.00 3.87
C ALA A 17 19.52 15.62 3.34
N CYS A 18 18.62 14.64 3.25
CA CYS A 18 18.96 13.30 2.78
C CYS A 18 19.21 13.26 1.28
N GLU A 19 19.86 12.20 0.81
CA GLU A 19 20.17 12.01 -0.62
C GLU A 19 18.95 11.55 -1.43
N GLU A 20 17.97 10.97 -0.79
CA GLU A 20 16.77 10.39 -1.41
C GLU A 20 15.76 11.46 -1.84
N PRO A 21 15.60 11.72 -3.15
CA PRO A 21 14.75 12.81 -3.61
C PRO A 21 13.25 12.54 -3.38
N TRP A 22 12.81 11.27 -3.34
CA TRP A 22 11.43 10.93 -2.97
C TRP A 22 11.14 11.29 -1.52
N THR A 23 12.08 11.10 -0.60
CA THR A 23 11.93 11.49 0.80
C THR A 23 11.86 13.01 0.94
N ARG A 24 12.76 13.77 0.28
CA ARG A 24 12.70 15.23 0.28
C ARG A 24 11.39 15.76 -0.25
N TYR A 25 10.92 15.22 -1.41
CA TYR A 25 9.65 15.60 -2.01
C TYR A 25 8.47 15.35 -1.06
N ARG A 26 8.37 14.14 -0.50
CA ARG A 26 7.28 13.80 0.44
C ARG A 26 7.36 14.61 1.74
N THR A 27 8.57 14.91 2.24
CA THR A 27 8.74 15.77 3.42
C THR A 27 8.19 17.17 3.19
N LEU A 28 8.45 17.77 2.02
CA LEU A 28 7.92 19.09 1.68
C LEU A 28 6.40 19.10 1.61
N ILE A 29 5.80 18.08 1.02
CA ILE A 29 4.34 17.96 0.89
C ILE A 29 3.70 17.56 2.23
N ASP A 30 4.10 16.42 2.81
CA ASP A 30 3.34 15.79 3.90
C ASP A 30 3.64 16.40 5.26
N LEU A 31 4.89 16.76 5.54
CA LEU A 31 5.28 17.27 6.85
C LEU A 31 5.26 18.80 6.91
N MET A 32 5.62 19.45 5.81
CA MET A 32 5.67 20.92 5.77
C MET A 32 4.40 21.53 5.17
N GLY A 33 3.54 20.75 4.52
CA GLY A 33 2.29 21.24 3.91
C GLY A 33 2.51 22.25 2.79
N MET A 34 3.65 22.16 2.07
CA MET A 34 3.95 23.09 0.98
C MET A 34 3.09 22.78 -0.23
N ALA A 35 2.69 23.80 -0.96
CA ALA A 35 1.91 23.64 -2.17
C ALA A 35 2.76 22.98 -3.29
N GLU A 36 2.13 22.14 -4.11
CA GLU A 36 2.80 21.50 -5.26
C GLU A 36 3.36 22.53 -6.28
N THR A 37 2.81 23.73 -6.30
CA THR A 37 3.27 24.85 -7.14
C THR A 37 4.52 25.55 -6.59
N ASP A 38 4.95 25.25 -5.36
CA ASP A 38 6.17 25.83 -4.80
C ASP A 38 7.40 25.32 -5.55
N GLN A 39 8.33 26.23 -5.85
CA GLN A 39 9.53 25.90 -6.63
C GLN A 39 10.41 24.83 -5.98
N LYS A 40 10.48 24.78 -4.63
CA LYS A 40 11.25 23.75 -3.92
C LYS A 40 10.63 22.37 -4.10
N VAL A 41 9.27 22.31 -4.06
CA VAL A 41 8.53 21.08 -4.28
C VAL A 41 8.72 20.59 -5.72
N GLN A 42 8.60 21.49 -6.70
CA GLN A 42 8.81 21.17 -8.10
C GLN A 42 10.23 20.68 -8.39
N ASN A 43 11.24 21.31 -7.78
CA ASN A 43 12.63 20.87 -7.93
C ASN A 43 12.85 19.47 -7.32
N ALA A 44 12.39 19.23 -6.09
CA ALA A 44 12.50 17.92 -5.46
C ALA A 44 11.75 16.82 -6.25
N ARG A 45 10.59 17.15 -6.82
CA ARG A 45 9.84 16.26 -7.70
C ARG A 45 10.60 15.94 -8.98
N ALA A 46 11.17 16.94 -9.65
CA ALA A 46 11.98 16.75 -10.86
C ALA A 46 13.21 15.88 -10.58
N GLU A 47 13.91 16.11 -9.46
CA GLU A 47 15.03 15.26 -9.02
C GLU A 47 14.60 13.83 -8.77
N MET A 48 13.43 13.62 -8.13
CA MET A 48 12.86 12.29 -7.89
C MET A 48 12.58 11.55 -9.21
N LEU A 49 11.90 12.20 -10.15
CA LEU A 49 11.55 11.60 -11.43
C LEU A 49 12.78 11.27 -12.29
N ALA A 50 13.84 12.08 -12.19
CA ALA A 50 15.11 11.84 -12.87
C ALA A 50 16.01 10.80 -12.19
N HIS A 51 15.70 10.38 -10.96
CA HIS A 51 16.58 9.50 -10.18
C HIS A 51 16.62 8.08 -10.77
N PRO A 52 17.81 7.47 -10.96
CA PRO A 52 17.95 6.15 -11.60
C PRO A 52 17.14 5.03 -10.95
N GLN A 53 17.00 5.03 -9.62
CA GLN A 53 16.21 4.02 -8.93
C GLN A 53 14.70 4.17 -9.24
N VAL A 54 14.18 5.39 -9.34
CA VAL A 54 12.78 5.66 -9.68
C VAL A 54 12.51 5.28 -11.14
N GLN A 55 13.43 5.65 -12.04
CA GLN A 55 13.42 5.22 -13.44
C GLN A 55 13.42 3.68 -13.56
N GLY A 56 14.25 3.01 -12.74
CA GLY A 56 14.30 1.55 -12.68
C GLY A 56 12.99 0.92 -12.23
N LEU A 57 12.29 1.51 -11.23
CA LEU A 57 10.96 1.03 -10.81
C LEU A 57 9.93 1.13 -11.95
N ALA A 58 9.92 2.24 -12.69
CA ALA A 58 9.01 2.42 -13.81
C ALA A 58 9.29 1.39 -14.92
N ALA A 59 10.57 1.16 -15.24
CA ALA A 59 10.96 0.14 -16.22
C ALA A 59 10.60 -1.29 -15.76
N GLU A 60 10.80 -1.64 -14.49
CA GLU A 60 10.39 -2.94 -13.93
C GLU A 60 8.87 -3.11 -13.93
N PHE A 61 8.12 -2.04 -13.70
CA PHE A 61 6.66 -2.05 -13.79
C PHE A 61 6.20 -2.27 -15.25
N ALA A 62 6.79 -1.56 -16.22
CA ALA A 62 6.48 -1.74 -17.63
C ALA A 62 6.80 -3.16 -18.12
N ALA A 63 7.89 -3.73 -17.64
CA ALA A 63 8.35 -5.07 -18.01
C ALA A 63 7.59 -6.21 -17.30
N TRP A 64 6.45 -5.94 -16.68
CA TRP A 64 5.69 -6.92 -15.90
C TRP A 64 5.41 -8.22 -16.67
N GLY A 65 4.99 -8.12 -17.95
CA GLY A 65 4.65 -9.28 -18.76
C GLY A 65 3.53 -10.12 -18.16
N ASP A 66 3.61 -11.43 -18.32
CA ASP A 66 2.67 -12.40 -17.78
C ASP A 66 3.21 -13.13 -16.54
N ARG A 67 4.11 -12.47 -15.78
CA ARG A 67 4.67 -13.04 -14.55
C ARG A 67 3.58 -13.29 -13.52
N PRO A 68 3.35 -14.56 -13.09
CA PRO A 68 2.28 -14.85 -12.14
C PRO A 68 2.66 -14.43 -10.72
N LEU A 69 1.68 -13.86 -10.01
CA LEU A 69 1.73 -13.65 -8.58
C LEU A 69 1.39 -14.97 -7.87
N LYS A 70 2.42 -15.67 -7.39
CA LYS A 70 2.28 -16.96 -6.70
C LYS A 70 2.03 -16.83 -5.21
N ARG A 71 2.35 -15.67 -4.65
CA ARG A 71 2.19 -15.33 -3.23
C ARG A 71 1.96 -13.83 -3.10
N HIS A 72 0.96 -13.44 -2.33
CA HIS A 72 0.63 -12.02 -2.08
C HIS A 72 1.75 -11.24 -1.38
N ASN A 73 2.75 -11.91 -0.80
CA ASN A 73 3.92 -11.29 -0.20
C ASN A 73 5.20 -11.42 -1.04
N ASP A 74 5.08 -11.72 -2.34
CA ASP A 74 6.22 -11.70 -3.26
C ASP A 74 6.65 -10.25 -3.55
N ALA A 75 7.48 -9.70 -2.69
CA ALA A 75 7.98 -8.33 -2.77
C ALA A 75 8.75 -8.01 -4.06
N SER A 76 9.10 -9.01 -4.87
CA SER A 76 9.74 -8.82 -6.18
C SER A 76 8.73 -8.63 -7.31
N HIS A 77 7.43 -8.87 -7.07
CA HIS A 77 6.42 -8.75 -8.11
C HIS A 77 6.19 -7.28 -8.51
N PRO A 78 6.02 -6.99 -9.82
CA PRO A 78 5.87 -5.61 -10.32
C PRO A 78 4.69 -4.81 -9.74
N ILE A 79 3.65 -5.47 -9.24
CA ILE A 79 2.54 -4.80 -8.53
C ILE A 79 3.04 -3.92 -7.37
N TYR A 80 4.14 -4.34 -6.69
CA TYR A 80 4.73 -3.56 -5.60
C TYR A 80 5.70 -2.48 -6.09
N ARG A 81 6.21 -2.57 -7.34
CA ARG A 81 6.89 -1.46 -7.99
C ARG A 81 5.91 -0.34 -8.29
N PHE A 82 4.75 -0.73 -8.82
CA PHE A 82 3.65 0.19 -9.10
C PHE A 82 3.15 0.93 -7.85
N SER A 83 2.81 0.19 -6.79
CA SER A 83 2.36 0.82 -5.55
C SER A 83 3.43 1.70 -4.88
N THR A 84 4.72 1.36 -5.01
CA THR A 84 5.81 2.18 -4.47
C THR A 84 6.01 3.46 -5.27
N LEU A 85 5.87 3.43 -6.60
CA LEU A 85 5.87 4.66 -7.43
C LEU A 85 4.72 5.60 -6.99
N ALA A 86 3.54 5.04 -6.74
CA ALA A 86 2.40 5.80 -6.23
C ALA A 86 2.68 6.38 -4.82
N ASP A 87 3.30 5.60 -3.91
CA ASP A 87 3.70 6.07 -2.58
C ASP A 87 4.72 7.22 -2.66
N PHE A 88 5.59 7.22 -3.65
CA PHE A 88 6.54 8.32 -3.88
C PHE A 88 5.87 9.59 -4.43
N GLY A 89 4.62 9.48 -4.90
CA GLY A 89 3.87 10.59 -5.49
C GLY A 89 4.06 10.74 -6.99
N VAL A 90 4.45 9.67 -7.69
CA VAL A 90 4.44 9.61 -9.15
C VAL A 90 2.99 9.64 -9.65
N ARG A 91 2.74 10.39 -10.71
CA ARG A 91 1.42 10.54 -11.36
C ARG A 91 1.45 10.03 -12.79
N ALA A 92 0.29 9.73 -13.36
CA ALA A 92 0.18 9.29 -14.74
C ALA A 92 0.73 10.32 -15.75
N GLU A 93 0.62 11.61 -15.44
CA GLU A 93 1.17 12.72 -16.25
C GLU A 93 2.70 12.73 -16.34
N ASP A 94 3.40 12.03 -15.43
CA ASP A 94 4.87 11.91 -15.45
C ASP A 94 5.40 10.94 -16.52
N ALA A 95 4.53 10.31 -17.29
CA ALA A 95 4.91 9.32 -18.30
C ALA A 95 5.94 9.85 -19.31
N GLY A 96 5.94 11.16 -19.59
CA GLY A 96 6.96 11.80 -20.41
C GLY A 96 8.37 11.82 -19.81
N MET A 97 8.46 11.69 -18.49
CA MET A 97 9.73 11.68 -17.74
C MET A 97 10.13 10.29 -17.24
N LEU A 98 9.19 9.36 -17.17
CA LEU A 98 9.39 7.98 -16.69
C LEU A 98 9.08 6.99 -17.81
N PRO A 99 10.09 6.60 -18.61
CA PRO A 99 9.90 5.62 -19.66
C PRO A 99 9.30 4.32 -19.13
N GLY A 100 8.25 3.83 -19.81
CA GLY A 100 7.53 2.62 -19.43
C GLY A 100 6.34 2.83 -18.48
N LEU A 101 6.19 4.02 -17.87
CA LEU A 101 5.07 4.25 -16.95
C LEU A 101 3.71 4.13 -17.66
N SER A 102 3.58 4.73 -18.85
CA SER A 102 2.34 4.67 -19.64
C SER A 102 1.99 3.24 -20.04
N GLU A 103 2.97 2.47 -20.51
CA GLU A 103 2.79 1.07 -20.92
C GLU A 103 2.35 0.20 -19.74
N GLY A 104 2.93 0.43 -18.57
CA GLY A 104 2.54 -0.28 -17.34
C GLY A 104 1.12 0.05 -16.90
N ILE A 105 0.74 1.34 -16.91
CA ILE A 105 -0.62 1.80 -16.60
C ILE A 105 -1.63 1.20 -17.58
N GLU A 106 -1.40 1.31 -18.89
CA GLU A 106 -2.30 0.77 -19.90
C GLU A 106 -2.45 -0.75 -19.79
N ARG A 107 -1.38 -1.48 -19.42
CA ARG A 107 -1.47 -2.91 -19.14
C ARG A 107 -2.44 -3.20 -17.98
N VAL A 108 -2.37 -2.47 -16.87
CA VAL A 108 -3.30 -2.64 -15.75
C VAL A 108 -4.74 -2.33 -16.21
N LEU A 109 -4.93 -1.23 -16.89
CA LEU A 109 -6.24 -0.78 -17.37
C LEU A 109 -6.85 -1.73 -18.42
N ALA A 110 -6.02 -2.42 -19.22
CA ALA A 110 -6.48 -3.40 -20.22
C ALA A 110 -6.99 -4.71 -19.61
N HIS A 111 -6.58 -5.04 -18.37
CA HIS A 111 -6.94 -6.27 -17.70
C HIS A 111 -7.93 -6.00 -16.56
N GLN A 112 -9.18 -5.74 -16.92
CA GLN A 112 -10.28 -5.56 -15.99
C GLN A 112 -11.33 -6.67 -16.19
N SER A 113 -11.78 -7.26 -15.09
CA SER A 113 -12.83 -8.27 -15.12
C SER A 113 -14.20 -7.66 -15.46
N PRO A 114 -15.17 -8.48 -15.92
CA PRO A 114 -16.54 -8.00 -16.16
C PRO A 114 -17.18 -7.37 -14.90
N GLU A 115 -16.84 -7.85 -13.71
CA GLU A 115 -17.32 -7.33 -12.43
C GLU A 115 -16.68 -5.97 -12.05
N GLY A 116 -15.60 -5.60 -12.71
CA GLY A 116 -14.91 -4.33 -12.51
C GLY A 116 -13.56 -4.42 -11.79
N ALA A 117 -13.19 -5.55 -11.18
CA ALA A 117 -11.90 -5.70 -10.53
C ALA A 117 -10.74 -5.71 -11.54
N PHE A 118 -9.63 -5.04 -11.24
CA PHE A 118 -8.40 -5.20 -11.98
C PHE A 118 -7.78 -6.57 -11.70
N GLN A 119 -7.19 -7.15 -12.73
CA GLN A 119 -6.66 -8.52 -12.72
C GLN A 119 -5.14 -8.54 -12.67
N THR A 120 -4.62 -9.61 -12.10
CA THR A 120 -3.21 -10.01 -12.19
C THR A 120 -3.13 -11.41 -12.79
N VAL A 121 -1.97 -11.81 -13.28
CA VAL A 121 -1.74 -13.23 -13.55
C VAL A 121 -1.52 -13.94 -12.22
N VAL A 122 -2.37 -14.90 -11.88
CA VAL A 122 -2.23 -15.71 -10.68
C VAL A 122 -2.09 -17.19 -11.04
N GLN A 123 -1.38 -17.93 -10.20
CA GLN A 123 -1.26 -19.38 -10.30
C GLN A 123 -1.68 -20.00 -8.96
N ILE A 124 -2.87 -20.58 -8.93
CA ILE A 124 -3.35 -21.31 -7.75
C ILE A 124 -3.12 -22.80 -7.94
N PRO A 125 -2.27 -23.44 -7.10
CA PRO A 125 -2.02 -24.86 -7.18
C PRO A 125 -3.32 -25.69 -7.00
N THR A 126 -3.40 -26.83 -7.66
CA THR A 126 -4.56 -27.73 -7.59
C THR A 126 -4.88 -28.21 -6.17
N ARG A 127 -3.87 -28.38 -5.32
CA ARG A 127 -4.06 -28.72 -3.89
C ARG A 127 -4.84 -27.67 -3.08
N PHE A 128 -4.93 -26.43 -3.60
CA PHE A 128 -5.73 -25.34 -3.02
C PHE A 128 -7.03 -25.09 -3.79
N GLY A 129 -7.41 -25.99 -4.69
CA GLY A 129 -8.66 -25.89 -5.47
C GLY A 129 -8.54 -25.07 -6.75
N GLY A 130 -7.35 -24.66 -7.14
CA GLY A 130 -7.10 -23.96 -8.40
C GLY A 130 -6.80 -24.92 -9.57
N SER A 131 -6.56 -24.33 -10.75
CA SER A 131 -6.22 -25.05 -11.98
C SER A 131 -4.76 -25.50 -12.07
N GLY A 132 -3.86 -24.88 -11.30
CA GLY A 132 -2.41 -25.03 -11.43
C GLY A 132 -1.81 -24.28 -12.63
N GLN A 133 -2.64 -23.60 -13.41
CA GLN A 133 -2.22 -22.84 -14.59
C GLN A 133 -2.16 -21.34 -14.28
N ASP A 134 -1.32 -20.63 -15.03
CA ASP A 134 -1.27 -19.19 -15.01
C ASP A 134 -2.52 -18.63 -15.71
N GLN A 135 -3.23 -17.71 -15.08
CA GLN A 135 -4.43 -17.10 -15.67
C GLN A 135 -4.61 -15.65 -15.20
N TRP A 136 -5.08 -14.79 -16.09
CA TRP A 136 -5.53 -13.46 -15.75
C TRP A 136 -6.84 -13.56 -14.98
N THR A 137 -6.83 -13.07 -13.74
CA THR A 137 -8.00 -13.10 -12.87
C THR A 137 -7.77 -12.15 -11.69
N TRP A 138 -8.76 -12.01 -10.84
CA TRP A 138 -8.66 -11.18 -9.66
C TRP A 138 -8.82 -11.95 -8.35
N VAL A 139 -8.09 -11.48 -7.35
CA VAL A 139 -8.32 -11.80 -5.94
C VAL A 139 -8.32 -10.49 -5.15
N LEU A 140 -9.17 -10.37 -4.14
CA LEU A 140 -9.24 -9.13 -3.35
C LEU A 140 -7.95 -8.83 -2.55
N CYS A 141 -7.02 -9.77 -2.46
CA CYS A 141 -5.70 -9.49 -1.86
C CYS A 141 -4.81 -8.62 -2.76
N ASP A 142 -5.06 -8.56 -4.08
CA ASP A 142 -4.19 -7.90 -5.05
C ASP A 142 -4.90 -6.78 -5.82
N ALA A 143 -6.16 -6.97 -6.20
CA ALA A 143 -6.91 -5.99 -6.99
C ALA A 143 -6.97 -4.58 -6.35
N PRO A 144 -7.15 -4.40 -5.04
CA PRO A 144 -7.12 -3.09 -4.40
C PRO A 144 -5.74 -2.42 -4.47
N THR A 145 -4.64 -3.18 -4.56
CA THR A 145 -3.29 -2.61 -4.74
C THR A 145 -3.15 -1.93 -6.11
N LEU A 146 -3.72 -2.55 -7.16
CA LEU A 146 -3.77 -1.95 -8.50
C LEU A 146 -4.65 -0.71 -8.53
N LEU A 147 -5.83 -0.80 -7.92
CA LEU A 147 -6.75 0.33 -7.81
C LEU A 147 -6.11 1.50 -7.06
N TYR A 148 -5.44 1.23 -5.93
CA TYR A 148 -4.71 2.25 -5.19
C TYR A 148 -3.70 2.99 -6.09
N GLY A 149 -2.87 2.24 -6.82
CA GLY A 149 -1.85 2.85 -7.67
C GLY A 149 -2.46 3.77 -8.74
N LEU A 150 -3.55 3.34 -9.39
CA LEU A 150 -4.24 4.16 -10.40
C LEU A 150 -4.87 5.42 -9.81
N LEU A 151 -5.57 5.29 -8.67
CA LEU A 151 -6.17 6.44 -7.98
C LEU A 151 -5.10 7.43 -7.50
N ALA A 152 -4.04 6.95 -6.85
CA ALA A 152 -2.95 7.80 -6.37
C ALA A 152 -2.17 8.49 -7.51
N MET A 153 -2.18 7.91 -8.70
CA MET A 153 -1.61 8.52 -9.92
C MET A 153 -2.56 9.48 -10.63
N GLY A 154 -3.76 9.75 -10.08
CA GLY A 154 -4.70 10.74 -10.61
C GLY A 154 -5.56 10.25 -11.77
N LEU A 155 -5.91 8.96 -11.78
CA LEU A 155 -6.77 8.36 -12.82
C LEU A 155 -8.21 8.10 -12.32
N ASP A 156 -8.66 8.85 -11.33
CA ASP A 156 -9.98 8.73 -10.72
C ASP A 156 -11.14 9.02 -11.70
N ASP A 157 -10.89 9.81 -12.74
CA ASP A 157 -11.87 10.09 -13.81
C ASP A 157 -11.98 8.98 -14.86
N ASP A 158 -11.06 7.99 -14.91
CA ASP A 158 -11.14 6.87 -15.83
C ASP A 158 -12.31 5.95 -15.48
N ALA A 159 -13.20 5.68 -16.42
CA ALA A 159 -14.39 4.85 -16.21
C ALA A 159 -14.06 3.43 -15.72
N ARG A 160 -12.88 2.88 -16.06
CA ARG A 160 -12.41 1.57 -15.59
C ARG A 160 -12.04 1.65 -14.11
N VAL A 161 -11.38 2.74 -13.68
CA VAL A 161 -11.02 3.00 -12.29
C VAL A 161 -12.27 3.20 -11.44
N GLN A 162 -13.25 3.96 -11.93
CA GLN A 162 -14.54 4.14 -11.28
C GLN A 162 -15.29 2.81 -11.09
N ARG A 163 -15.32 1.94 -12.11
CA ARG A 163 -15.91 0.60 -11.99
C ARG A 163 -15.20 -0.27 -10.97
N ALA A 164 -13.86 -0.21 -10.92
CA ALA A 164 -13.09 -0.96 -9.93
C ALA A 164 -13.34 -0.44 -8.50
N THR A 165 -13.50 0.87 -8.32
CA THR A 165 -13.89 1.49 -7.05
C THR A 165 -15.27 1.00 -6.61
N GLN A 166 -16.25 0.98 -7.52
CA GLN A 166 -17.58 0.45 -7.23
C GLN A 166 -17.55 -1.05 -6.88
N HIS A 167 -16.77 -1.87 -7.61
CA HIS A 167 -16.58 -3.27 -7.29
C HIS A 167 -16.03 -3.45 -5.86
N LEU A 168 -15.02 -2.66 -5.48
CA LEU A 168 -14.44 -2.69 -4.14
C LEU A 168 -15.48 -2.35 -3.07
N LEU A 169 -16.27 -1.29 -3.27
CA LEU A 169 -17.32 -0.87 -2.33
C LEU A 169 -18.41 -1.95 -2.17
N HIS A 170 -18.80 -2.63 -3.26
CA HIS A 170 -19.79 -3.72 -3.19
C HIS A 170 -19.25 -5.01 -2.58
N SER A 171 -17.93 -5.16 -2.51
CA SER A 171 -17.27 -6.37 -1.99
C SER A 171 -17.09 -6.37 -0.48
N VAL A 172 -17.40 -5.26 0.23
CA VAL A 172 -17.29 -5.19 1.68
C VAL A 172 -18.37 -6.07 2.35
N GLY A 173 -17.94 -6.89 3.31
CA GLY A 173 -18.84 -7.67 4.16
C GLY A 173 -19.26 -6.91 5.42
N ALA A 174 -20.06 -7.55 6.26
CA ALA A 174 -20.55 -6.94 7.50
C ALA A 174 -19.45 -6.59 8.51
N ASN A 175 -18.30 -7.24 8.43
CA ASN A 175 -17.16 -7.09 9.35
C ASN A 175 -15.83 -6.77 8.63
N GLY A 176 -15.90 -6.24 7.42
CA GLY A 176 -14.75 -5.89 6.58
C GLY A 176 -14.66 -6.73 5.30
N TRP A 177 -13.63 -6.51 4.51
CA TRP A 177 -13.40 -7.28 3.29
C TRP A 177 -12.85 -8.67 3.61
N LEU A 178 -13.47 -9.67 3.01
CA LEU A 178 -13.04 -11.07 3.11
C LEU A 178 -11.96 -11.38 2.06
N CYS A 179 -11.27 -12.51 2.22
CA CYS A 179 -10.42 -13.06 1.18
C CYS A 179 -11.28 -13.72 0.08
N VAL A 180 -11.77 -12.91 -0.86
CA VAL A 180 -12.60 -13.32 -1.99
C VAL A 180 -11.77 -13.34 -3.26
N ALA A 181 -12.07 -14.28 -4.14
CA ALA A 181 -11.45 -14.46 -5.43
C ALA A 181 -12.51 -14.55 -6.53
N SER A 182 -12.09 -14.30 -7.77
CA SER A 182 -12.95 -14.50 -8.94
C SER A 182 -13.55 -15.92 -8.97
N PRO A 183 -14.81 -16.07 -9.40
CA PRO A 183 -15.41 -17.37 -9.67
C PRO A 183 -14.60 -18.24 -10.64
N ASP A 184 -13.81 -17.63 -11.52
CA ASP A 184 -12.93 -18.31 -12.48
C ASP A 184 -11.84 -19.16 -11.80
N LEU A 185 -11.52 -18.85 -10.54
CA LEU A 185 -10.59 -19.64 -9.72
C LEU A 185 -11.24 -20.88 -9.11
N GLY A 186 -12.47 -21.20 -9.49
CA GLY A 186 -13.17 -22.41 -9.10
C GLY A 186 -13.49 -22.46 -7.61
N LYS A 187 -12.99 -23.50 -6.92
CA LYS A 187 -13.22 -23.70 -5.48
C LYS A 187 -12.19 -23.06 -4.58
N PHE A 188 -11.27 -22.28 -5.14
CA PHE A 188 -10.24 -21.62 -4.36
C PHE A 188 -10.89 -20.71 -3.30
N LYS A 189 -10.43 -20.86 -2.08
CA LYS A 189 -10.73 -19.97 -0.97
C LYS A 189 -9.42 -19.54 -0.34
N GLY A 190 -9.36 -18.30 0.07
CA GLY A 190 -8.24 -17.82 0.86
C GLY A 190 -8.05 -18.63 2.15
N PRO A 191 -6.92 -18.43 2.85
CA PRO A 191 -6.52 -19.25 3.98
C PRO A 191 -7.32 -19.02 5.27
N GLY A 192 -8.28 -18.12 5.31
CA GLY A 192 -9.08 -17.81 6.48
C GLY A 192 -10.33 -18.68 6.64
N ARG A 193 -11.05 -18.46 7.72
CA ARG A 193 -12.41 -18.95 7.86
C ARG A 193 -13.32 -18.23 6.88
N ARG A 194 -14.46 -18.85 6.53
CA ARG A 194 -15.33 -18.32 5.48
C ARG A 194 -15.80 -16.88 5.74
N ASP A 195 -16.02 -16.54 7.01
CA ASP A 195 -16.63 -15.28 7.43
C ASP A 195 -15.61 -14.36 8.16
N ASP A 196 -14.32 -14.74 8.18
CA ASP A 196 -13.27 -13.92 8.78
C ASP A 196 -12.78 -12.86 7.76
N PRO A 197 -12.72 -11.58 8.14
CA PRO A 197 -12.16 -10.55 7.27
C PRO A 197 -10.63 -10.71 7.12
N CYS A 198 -10.10 -10.28 5.99
CA CYS A 198 -8.68 -10.39 5.68
C CYS A 198 -7.95 -9.07 5.95
N PRO A 199 -6.99 -9.00 6.91
CA PRO A 199 -6.27 -7.76 7.18
C PRO A 199 -5.53 -7.23 5.96
N MET A 200 -5.00 -8.11 5.11
CA MET A 200 -4.31 -7.72 3.88
C MET A 200 -5.24 -7.04 2.88
N VAL A 201 -6.47 -7.57 2.71
CA VAL A 201 -7.48 -6.95 1.84
C VAL A 201 -7.92 -5.62 2.41
N ASN A 202 -8.23 -5.56 3.72
CA ASN A 202 -8.73 -4.35 4.36
C ASN A 202 -7.72 -3.20 4.29
N VAL A 203 -6.44 -3.44 4.52
CA VAL A 203 -5.43 -2.38 4.46
C VAL A 203 -5.29 -1.80 3.05
N TYR A 204 -5.29 -2.64 2.00
CA TYR A 204 -5.20 -2.12 0.64
C TYR A 204 -6.52 -1.54 0.13
N ALA A 205 -7.66 -2.10 0.53
CA ALA A 205 -8.97 -1.52 0.24
C ALA A 205 -9.07 -0.09 0.80
N LEU A 206 -8.75 0.09 2.07
CA LEU A 206 -8.72 1.40 2.71
C LEU A 206 -7.69 2.34 2.08
N LYS A 207 -6.50 1.81 1.73
CA LYS A 207 -5.47 2.61 1.05
C LYS A 207 -5.97 3.17 -0.29
N ALA A 208 -6.75 2.39 -1.02
CA ALA A 208 -7.41 2.85 -2.25
C ALA A 208 -8.53 3.86 -1.97
N LEU A 209 -9.43 3.56 -1.01
CA LEU A 209 -10.54 4.47 -0.66
C LEU A 209 -10.04 5.83 -0.15
N ALA A 210 -8.91 5.86 0.57
CA ALA A 210 -8.29 7.10 1.05
C ALA A 210 -7.83 8.05 -0.05
N GLN A 211 -7.76 7.60 -1.31
CA GLN A 211 -7.46 8.46 -2.46
C GLN A 211 -8.68 9.22 -2.99
N VAL A 212 -9.89 8.84 -2.56
CA VAL A 212 -11.15 9.44 -3.01
C VAL A 212 -11.81 10.16 -1.84
N PRO A 213 -11.77 11.51 -1.78
CA PRO A 213 -12.24 12.27 -0.62
C PRO A 213 -13.65 11.90 -0.14
N ASP A 214 -14.58 11.72 -1.07
CA ASP A 214 -15.97 11.38 -0.77
C ASP A 214 -16.15 9.98 -0.16
N LEU A 215 -15.14 9.12 -0.21
CA LEU A 215 -15.20 7.75 0.29
C LEU A 215 -14.53 7.56 1.66
N VAL A 216 -13.83 8.57 2.17
CA VAL A 216 -13.11 8.48 3.45
C VAL A 216 -14.08 8.26 4.64
N GLU A 217 -15.25 8.84 4.56
CA GLU A 217 -16.30 8.68 5.57
C GLU A 217 -17.41 7.70 5.15
N SER A 218 -17.18 6.90 4.10
CA SER A 218 -18.16 5.93 3.62
C SER A 218 -18.41 4.80 4.64
N PRO A 219 -19.57 4.15 4.62
CA PRO A 219 -19.84 2.97 5.46
C PRO A 219 -18.81 1.85 5.25
N ALA A 220 -18.32 1.66 4.01
CA ALA A 220 -17.28 0.70 3.69
C ALA A 220 -15.95 1.03 4.38
N ALA A 221 -15.55 2.30 4.37
CA ALA A 221 -14.36 2.79 5.06
C ALA A 221 -14.46 2.54 6.57
N ARG A 222 -15.58 2.91 7.20
CA ARG A 222 -15.82 2.68 8.64
C ARG A 222 -15.76 1.18 8.99
N THR A 223 -16.35 0.33 8.18
CA THR A 223 -16.31 -1.12 8.42
C THR A 223 -14.87 -1.64 8.33
N GLY A 224 -14.08 -1.18 7.36
CA GLY A 224 -12.69 -1.59 7.20
C GLY A 224 -11.75 -1.07 8.28
N THR A 225 -11.91 0.20 8.69
CA THR A 225 -11.12 0.80 9.78
C THR A 225 -11.39 0.09 11.11
N GLU A 226 -12.67 -0.17 11.44
CA GLU A 226 -13.04 -0.94 12.63
C GLU A 226 -12.48 -2.36 12.59
N MET A 227 -12.46 -3.01 11.42
CA MET A 227 -11.83 -4.31 11.27
C MET A 227 -10.34 -4.29 11.64
N LEU A 228 -9.59 -3.30 11.16
CA LEU A 228 -8.15 -3.20 11.45
C LEU A 228 -7.87 -2.83 12.91
N LEU A 229 -8.67 -1.95 13.50
CA LEU A 229 -8.58 -1.60 14.91
C LEU A 229 -8.92 -2.81 15.81
N GLY A 230 -10.00 -3.53 15.50
CA GLY A 230 -10.36 -4.76 16.20
C GLY A 230 -9.33 -5.88 16.04
N HIS A 231 -8.65 -5.95 14.89
CA HIS A 231 -7.53 -6.89 14.68
C HIS A 231 -6.34 -6.57 15.60
N TRP A 232 -6.07 -5.28 15.84
CA TRP A 232 -5.07 -4.85 16.82
C TRP A 232 -5.49 -5.19 18.25
N GLU A 233 -6.70 -4.86 18.64
CA GLU A 233 -7.25 -5.11 19.98
C GLU A 233 -7.22 -6.60 20.36
N CYS A 234 -7.59 -7.48 19.42
CA CYS A 234 -7.65 -8.94 19.65
C CYS A 234 -6.32 -9.68 19.45
N GLN A 235 -5.22 -8.97 19.31
CA GLN A 235 -3.91 -9.46 18.85
C GLN A 235 -3.41 -10.76 19.49
N SER A 236 -3.65 -10.98 20.80
CA SER A 236 -3.18 -12.15 21.55
C SER A 236 -4.28 -13.14 21.87
N GLU A 237 -5.51 -12.67 22.02
CA GLU A 237 -6.64 -13.45 22.55
C GLU A 237 -7.41 -14.14 21.45
N ARG A 238 -7.67 -13.43 20.36
CA ARG A 238 -8.43 -13.92 19.21
C ARG A 238 -7.72 -13.57 17.92
N ARG A 239 -7.50 -14.57 17.12
CA ARG A 239 -7.07 -14.40 15.73
C ARG A 239 -8.31 -14.48 14.85
N PRO A 240 -8.88 -13.35 14.41
CA PRO A 240 -10.00 -13.37 13.47
C PRO A 240 -9.57 -14.01 12.14
N TYR A 241 -8.25 -14.15 11.95
CA TYR A 241 -7.62 -14.68 10.75
C TYR A 241 -6.34 -15.48 11.09
N LEU A 242 -5.82 -16.26 10.11
CA LEU A 242 -4.54 -16.98 10.27
C LEU A 242 -3.35 -16.05 10.49
N PHE A 243 -3.47 -14.80 10.05
CA PHE A 243 -2.45 -13.79 10.17
C PHE A 243 -2.67 -12.97 11.44
N GLY A 244 -1.93 -13.29 12.49
CA GLY A 244 -2.05 -12.58 13.75
C GLY A 244 -1.12 -11.37 13.85
N VAL A 245 -1.33 -10.57 14.89
CA VAL A 245 -0.45 -9.49 15.30
C VAL A 245 0.69 -10.06 16.13
N GLY A 246 1.72 -10.55 15.46
CA GLY A 246 2.91 -11.13 16.10
C GLY A 246 4.14 -10.21 15.99
N THR A 247 5.29 -10.75 16.38
CA THR A 247 6.58 -10.01 16.35
C THR A 247 6.92 -9.47 14.94
N ASP A 248 6.60 -10.22 13.87
CA ASP A 248 6.91 -9.77 12.50
C ASP A 248 6.00 -8.62 12.05
N TYR A 249 4.76 -8.59 12.51
CA TYR A 249 3.83 -7.49 12.28
C TYR A 249 4.34 -6.16 12.84
N ARG A 250 4.99 -6.18 14.00
CA ARG A 250 5.49 -4.99 14.71
C ARG A 250 6.81 -4.44 14.15
N LYS A 251 7.49 -5.18 13.27
CA LYS A 251 8.74 -4.71 12.66
C LYS A 251 8.46 -3.61 11.65
N LEU A 252 9.10 -2.47 11.81
CA LEU A 252 9.07 -1.41 10.81
C LEU A 252 9.73 -1.92 9.53
N LYS A 253 8.98 -1.85 8.43
CA LYS A 253 9.37 -2.42 7.14
C LYS A 253 8.66 -1.70 6.00
N TYR A 254 9.42 -1.27 5.02
CA TYR A 254 8.95 -0.69 3.77
C TYR A 254 9.69 -1.35 2.59
N PRO A 255 9.15 -1.41 1.37
CA PRO A 255 7.84 -0.90 0.95
C PRO A 255 6.68 -1.72 1.51
N PHE A 256 5.47 -1.18 1.35
CA PHE A 256 4.25 -1.83 1.78
C PHE A 256 3.90 -2.99 0.83
N VAL A 257 4.26 -4.20 1.22
CA VAL A 257 3.99 -5.44 0.47
C VAL A 257 3.01 -6.31 1.22
N TRP A 258 3.25 -6.51 2.52
CA TRP A 258 2.40 -7.29 3.40
C TRP A 258 1.93 -6.40 4.55
N TYR A 259 0.74 -6.64 5.07
CA TYR A 259 0.25 -5.86 6.19
C TYR A 259 1.20 -5.95 7.39
N ASN A 260 1.53 -4.83 7.97
CA ASN A 260 2.34 -4.69 9.16
C ASN A 260 1.93 -3.42 9.90
N LEU A 261 2.45 -3.22 11.12
CA LEU A 261 2.07 -2.09 11.97
C LEU A 261 2.21 -0.75 11.24
N LEU A 262 3.35 -0.50 10.59
CA LEU A 262 3.59 0.76 9.88
C LEU A 262 2.59 0.97 8.72
N HIS A 263 2.34 -0.07 7.91
CA HIS A 263 1.40 0.01 6.80
C HIS A 263 -0.03 0.26 7.28
N VAL A 264 -0.47 -0.49 8.29
CA VAL A 264 -1.83 -0.35 8.85
C VAL A 264 -2.01 1.04 9.46
N THR A 265 -1.03 1.53 10.21
CA THR A 265 -1.10 2.85 10.84
C THR A 265 -1.05 3.98 9.81
N ASP A 266 -0.20 3.88 8.76
CA ASP A 266 -0.20 4.83 7.64
C ASP A 266 -1.58 4.92 6.99
N VAL A 267 -2.22 3.79 6.73
CA VAL A 267 -3.54 3.77 6.11
C VAL A 267 -4.61 4.33 7.05
N LEU A 268 -4.66 3.86 8.31
CA LEU A 268 -5.65 4.31 9.29
C LEU A 268 -5.57 5.83 9.55
N SER A 269 -4.38 6.42 9.53
CA SER A 269 -4.19 7.86 9.76
C SER A 269 -4.95 8.78 8.78
N ARG A 270 -5.38 8.23 7.65
CA ARG A 270 -6.09 8.95 6.58
C ARG A 270 -7.60 9.06 6.82
N PHE A 271 -8.10 8.40 7.86
CA PHE A 271 -9.54 8.33 8.18
C PHE A 271 -9.85 9.14 9.44
N PRO A 272 -10.64 10.23 9.34
CA PRO A 272 -10.94 11.09 10.48
C PRO A 272 -11.54 10.36 11.68
N ASP A 273 -12.40 9.38 11.44
CA ASP A 273 -13.08 8.61 12.49
C ASP A 273 -12.11 7.79 13.38
N VAL A 274 -10.87 7.60 12.94
CA VAL A 274 -9.83 6.87 13.69
C VAL A 274 -9.06 7.79 14.64
N HIS A 275 -9.07 9.09 14.38
CA HIS A 275 -8.32 10.03 15.19
C HIS A 275 -8.92 10.16 16.60
N GLY A 276 -8.11 9.83 17.63
CA GLY A 276 -8.56 9.79 19.02
C GLY A 276 -9.13 8.44 19.48
N ASP A 277 -9.09 7.41 18.62
CA ASP A 277 -9.33 6.04 19.06
C ASP A 277 -8.11 5.51 19.84
N ALA A 278 -8.34 5.02 21.06
CA ALA A 278 -7.27 4.56 21.94
C ALA A 278 -6.43 3.43 21.32
N ARG A 279 -7.04 2.56 20.51
CA ARG A 279 -6.37 1.47 19.78
C ARG A 279 -5.38 2.02 18.73
N PHE A 280 -5.77 3.11 18.07
CA PHE A 280 -4.89 3.79 17.12
C PHE A 280 -3.75 4.52 17.83
N ASP A 281 -4.03 5.17 18.96
CA ASP A 281 -3.01 5.82 19.76
C ASP A 281 -1.96 4.80 20.29
N GLU A 282 -2.39 3.62 20.73
CA GLU A 282 -1.48 2.51 21.10
C GLU A 282 -0.58 2.08 19.92
N MET A 283 -1.13 2.00 18.69
CA MET A 283 -0.33 1.67 17.51
C MET A 283 0.72 2.75 17.21
N LEU A 284 0.36 4.03 17.36
CA LEU A 284 1.28 5.17 17.20
C LEU A 284 2.39 5.13 18.27
N GLU A 285 2.05 4.85 19.52
CA GLU A 285 3.01 4.73 20.62
C GLU A 285 4.01 3.58 20.38
N GLU A 286 3.53 2.43 19.91
CA GLU A 286 4.39 1.28 19.55
C GLU A 286 5.39 1.65 18.43
N ILE A 287 4.95 2.42 17.42
CA ILE A 287 5.85 2.93 16.37
C ILE A 287 6.82 3.95 16.96
N ALA A 288 6.32 4.96 17.67
CA ALA A 288 7.14 6.02 18.24
C ALA A 288 8.22 5.48 19.20
N GLY A 289 7.87 4.44 19.97
CA GLY A 289 8.79 3.73 20.87
C GLY A 289 9.97 3.06 20.15
N GLN A 290 9.86 2.80 18.85
CA GLN A 290 10.95 2.22 18.04
C GLN A 290 11.94 3.25 17.49
N GLY A 291 11.61 4.55 17.60
CA GLY A 291 12.50 5.64 17.23
C GLY A 291 13.65 5.83 18.20
N ASN A 292 14.79 6.29 17.68
CA ASN A 292 15.93 6.68 18.51
C ASN A 292 15.73 8.08 19.13
N GLU A 293 16.70 8.56 19.91
CA GLU A 293 16.62 9.86 20.60
C GLU A 293 16.57 11.06 19.64
N GLU A 294 16.95 10.85 18.37
CA GLU A 294 16.91 11.87 17.33
C GLU A 294 15.61 11.82 16.50
N GLY A 295 14.61 11.03 16.93
CA GLY A 295 13.33 10.85 16.22
C GLY A 295 13.45 10.07 14.90
N ARG A 296 14.52 9.28 14.73
CA ARG A 296 14.80 8.53 13.50
C ARG A 296 14.55 7.04 13.68
N PHE A 297 14.15 6.39 12.61
CA PHE A 297 13.79 4.98 12.61
C PHE A 297 14.75 4.16 11.75
N THR A 298 15.03 2.93 12.19
CA THR A 298 15.83 1.97 11.42
C THR A 298 14.93 0.79 11.04
N ALA A 299 15.01 0.35 9.78
CA ALA A 299 14.28 -0.81 9.32
C ALA A 299 14.62 -2.06 10.15
N ARG A 300 13.60 -2.69 10.76
CA ARG A 300 13.79 -3.90 11.56
C ARG A 300 13.72 -5.18 10.74
N SER A 301 13.19 -5.09 9.54
CA SER A 301 13.11 -6.15 8.56
C SER A 301 13.20 -5.55 7.17
N MET A 302 13.55 -6.36 6.17
CA MET A 302 13.59 -5.94 4.78
C MET A 302 13.11 -7.04 3.85
N TYR A 303 12.68 -6.64 2.66
CA TYR A 303 12.49 -7.55 1.54
C TYR A 303 13.77 -7.62 0.70
N LEU A 304 14.27 -8.83 0.42
CA LEU A 304 15.52 -9.02 -0.33
C LEU A 304 15.47 -8.38 -1.74
N ALA A 305 14.28 -8.34 -2.35
CA ALA A 305 14.06 -7.72 -3.65
C ALA A 305 14.25 -6.18 -3.65
N TRP A 306 14.37 -5.58 -2.47
CA TRP A 306 14.55 -4.14 -2.27
C TRP A 306 15.91 -3.80 -1.65
N ARG A 307 16.85 -4.78 -1.65
CA ARG A 307 18.22 -4.53 -1.22
C ARG A 307 18.84 -3.40 -2.05
N GLY A 308 19.52 -2.48 -1.39
CA GLY A 308 20.13 -1.30 -2.04
C GLY A 308 19.26 -0.03 -1.98
N TRP A 309 18.06 -0.11 -1.40
CA TRP A 309 17.29 1.06 -1.03
C TRP A 309 17.56 1.43 0.42
N SER A 310 17.61 2.73 0.74
CA SER A 310 17.90 3.22 2.10
C SER A 310 16.90 2.69 3.13
N PHE A 311 15.61 2.66 2.80
CA PHE A 311 14.57 2.10 3.67
C PHE A 311 14.66 0.57 3.89
N ALA A 312 15.51 -0.13 3.15
CA ALA A 312 15.79 -1.55 3.34
C ALA A 312 17.13 -1.79 4.06
N ASP A 313 17.86 -0.75 4.46
CA ASP A 313 19.06 -0.89 5.27
C ASP A 313 18.67 -1.03 6.74
N LYS A 314 19.25 -2.05 7.39
CA LYS A 314 18.97 -2.40 8.80
C LYS A 314 20.00 -1.82 9.77
N LYS A 315 20.94 -1.03 9.29
CA LYS A 315 22.03 -0.48 10.13
C LYS A 315 21.83 1.00 10.43
N PRO A 316 21.82 1.91 9.43
CA PRO A 316 21.55 3.31 9.70
C PRO A 316 20.05 3.57 9.84
N PRO A 317 19.65 4.67 10.47
CA PRO A 317 18.31 5.20 10.31
C PRO A 317 17.98 5.46 8.84
N SER A 318 16.76 5.15 8.45
CA SER A 318 16.25 5.38 7.09
C SER A 318 15.56 6.74 7.00
N PRO A 319 15.94 7.59 6.05
CA PRO A 319 15.22 8.83 5.76
C PRO A 319 13.88 8.60 5.09
#